data_ec842dffc1a93eb7bd0f002413117aa4
#
_entry.id   ec842dffc1a93eb7bd0f002413117aa4
#
_cell.length_a   1.000
_cell.length_b   1.000
_cell.length_c   1.000
_cell.angle_alpha   90.00
_cell.angle_beta   90.00
_cell.angle_gamma   90.00
#
_symmetry.space_group_name_H-M   'P 1'
#
loop_
_entity.id
_entity.type
_entity.pdbx_description
1 polymer ?
#
loop_
_entity_poly.entity_id
_entity_poly.type
_entity_poly.pdbx_seq_one_letter_code
_entity_poly.pdbx_strand_id
1 'polypeptide(L)'
;MSVRIRFADPARDAARILAVYAPYIERTAVTFETEVPGAEAFAARVAGIAEAFPYLLLEIDGELAGYAYAHRQAERAAYQWNAELSIYLAEGFAHRGLGAPLYALLMRLLEMQGYVNLYACITASNAGSIALHERMGFERVGLFPDTGYKFGQWHGVVWMCRRVSAGAPGAIRPVHALEREAVCAAIVQAEREISARLSSKKP
;
A
#
# COMPACT_ATOMS: atom_id res chain seq x y z
N MET A 1 -3.06 -3.46 -23.95
CA MET A 1 -2.92 -3.69 -22.50
C MET A 1 -3.98 -2.83 -21.81
N SER A 2 -4.92 -3.44 -21.10
CA SER A 2 -5.91 -2.74 -20.29
C SER A 2 -5.34 -2.58 -18.87
N VAL A 3 -5.42 -1.36 -18.32
CA VAL A 3 -5.04 -1.06 -16.94
C VAL A 3 -6.31 -0.68 -16.21
N ARG A 4 -6.54 -1.26 -15.05
CA ARG A 4 -7.70 -0.98 -14.20
C ARG A 4 -7.27 -0.88 -12.75
N ILE A 5 -7.70 0.19 -12.08
CA ILE A 5 -7.58 0.32 -10.63
C ILE A 5 -8.98 0.37 -10.02
N ARG A 6 -9.19 -0.38 -8.96
CA ARG A 6 -10.46 -0.39 -8.22
C ARG A 6 -10.24 -0.67 -6.74
N PHE A 7 -11.24 -0.38 -5.96
CA PHE A 7 -11.29 -0.85 -4.58
C PHE A 7 -11.46 -2.37 -4.52
N ALA A 8 -10.87 -2.98 -3.50
CA ALA A 8 -11.05 -4.40 -3.22
C ALA A 8 -12.49 -4.69 -2.78
N ASP A 9 -13.01 -5.81 -3.27
CA ASP A 9 -14.19 -6.48 -2.72
C ASP A 9 -13.67 -7.66 -1.88
N PRO A 10 -13.69 -7.59 -0.54
CA PRO A 10 -13.07 -8.60 0.31
C PRO A 10 -13.56 -10.03 0.04
N ALA A 11 -14.87 -10.19 -0.27
CA ALA A 11 -15.46 -11.50 -0.52
C ALA A 11 -14.96 -12.14 -1.82
N ARG A 12 -14.62 -11.33 -2.82
CA ARG A 12 -14.21 -11.79 -4.16
C ARG A 12 -12.70 -11.80 -4.34
N ASP A 13 -12.00 -10.86 -3.67
CA ASP A 13 -10.60 -10.57 -4.00
C ASP A 13 -9.60 -11.11 -2.96
N ALA A 14 -10.03 -11.47 -1.75
CA ALA A 14 -9.10 -11.86 -0.69
C ALA A 14 -8.16 -13.01 -1.11
N ALA A 15 -8.66 -14.02 -1.79
CA ALA A 15 -7.83 -15.13 -2.28
C ALA A 15 -6.79 -14.67 -3.31
N ARG A 16 -7.16 -13.74 -4.21
CA ARG A 16 -6.24 -13.17 -5.22
C ARG A 16 -5.17 -12.30 -4.56
N ILE A 17 -5.56 -11.51 -3.56
CA ILE A 17 -4.64 -10.66 -2.77
C ILE A 17 -3.67 -11.55 -2.01
N LEU A 18 -4.16 -12.62 -1.36
CA LEU A 18 -3.31 -13.57 -0.66
C LEU A 18 -2.31 -14.27 -1.58
N ALA A 19 -2.72 -14.61 -2.81
CA ALA A 19 -1.81 -15.20 -3.79
C ALA A 19 -0.65 -14.28 -4.18
N VAL A 20 -0.87 -12.95 -4.19
CA VAL A 20 0.21 -11.96 -4.37
C VAL A 20 1.06 -11.85 -3.11
N TYR A 21 0.47 -11.97 -1.91
CA TYR A 21 1.16 -11.76 -0.64
C TYR A 21 1.98 -12.97 -0.16
N ALA A 22 1.47 -14.18 -0.37
CA ALA A 22 2.10 -15.42 0.12
C ALA A 22 3.58 -15.56 -0.26
N PRO A 23 4.02 -15.28 -1.50
CA PRO A 23 5.44 -15.31 -1.85
C PRO A 23 6.32 -14.37 -1.01
N TYR A 24 5.80 -13.23 -0.59
CA TYR A 24 6.54 -12.32 0.30
C TYR A 24 6.71 -12.88 1.70
N ILE A 25 5.71 -13.63 2.19
CA ILE A 25 5.81 -14.33 3.48
C ILE A 25 6.83 -15.46 3.40
N GLU A 26 6.71 -16.31 2.39
CA GLU A 26 7.44 -17.57 2.29
C GLU A 26 8.92 -17.39 1.89
N ARG A 27 9.23 -16.36 1.09
CA ARG A 27 10.52 -16.23 0.41
C ARG A 27 11.30 -14.97 0.74
N THR A 28 10.73 -14.04 1.50
CA THR A 28 11.36 -12.74 1.76
C THR A 28 11.21 -12.30 3.22
N ALA A 29 12.07 -11.39 3.64
CA ALA A 29 11.92 -10.67 4.91
C ALA A 29 11.20 -9.30 4.72
N VAL A 30 10.55 -9.06 3.60
CA VAL A 30 9.78 -7.82 3.34
C VAL A 30 8.59 -7.70 4.31
N THR A 31 8.03 -8.82 4.72
CA THR A 31 7.05 -8.93 5.81
C THR A 31 7.59 -9.85 6.89
N PHE A 32 7.24 -9.58 8.15
CA PHE A 32 7.63 -10.42 9.27
C PHE A 32 6.60 -11.49 9.64
N GLU A 33 5.54 -11.66 8.85
CA GLU A 33 4.72 -12.86 8.94
C GLU A 33 5.57 -14.07 8.55
N THR A 34 5.46 -15.15 9.34
CA THR A 34 6.25 -16.40 9.17
C THR A 34 5.42 -17.51 8.53
N GLU A 35 4.10 -17.42 8.62
CA GLU A 35 3.15 -18.38 8.07
C GLU A 35 2.10 -17.68 7.22
N VAL A 36 1.72 -18.31 6.10
CA VAL A 36 0.65 -17.79 5.25
C VAL A 36 -0.68 -17.94 6.00
N PRO A 37 -1.42 -16.84 6.21
CA PRO A 37 -2.68 -16.90 6.95
C PRO A 37 -3.73 -17.73 6.19
N GLY A 38 -4.61 -18.37 6.93
CA GLY A 38 -5.75 -19.08 6.36
C GLY A 38 -6.67 -18.11 5.59
N ALA A 39 -7.33 -18.61 4.54
CA ALA A 39 -8.12 -17.81 3.61
C ALA A 39 -9.22 -16.99 4.31
N GLU A 40 -9.91 -17.59 5.28
CA GLU A 40 -10.98 -16.93 6.03
C GLU A 40 -10.43 -15.78 6.92
N ALA A 41 -9.36 -16.03 7.67
CA ALA A 41 -8.72 -15.04 8.52
C ALA A 41 -8.17 -13.86 7.68
N PHE A 42 -7.61 -14.17 6.52
CA PHE A 42 -7.11 -13.14 5.61
C PHE A 42 -8.24 -12.31 4.98
N ALA A 43 -9.35 -12.95 4.58
CA ALA A 43 -10.53 -12.25 4.09
C ALA A 43 -11.13 -11.31 5.14
N ALA A 44 -11.21 -11.74 6.39
CA ALA A 44 -11.66 -10.91 7.52
C ALA A 44 -10.71 -9.72 7.73
N ARG A 45 -9.39 -9.90 7.63
CA ARG A 45 -8.38 -8.83 7.70
C ARG A 45 -8.60 -7.80 6.60
N VAL A 46 -8.74 -8.24 5.34
CA VAL A 46 -8.97 -7.35 4.20
C VAL A 46 -10.28 -6.57 4.38
N ALA A 47 -11.35 -7.22 4.83
CA ALA A 47 -12.65 -6.60 5.09
C ALA A 47 -12.54 -5.51 6.17
N GLY A 48 -11.92 -5.81 7.31
CA GLY A 48 -11.75 -4.85 8.40
C GLY A 48 -10.93 -3.61 7.99
N ILE A 49 -9.91 -3.79 7.15
CA ILE A 49 -9.14 -2.67 6.61
C ILE A 49 -9.97 -1.85 5.62
N ALA A 50 -10.64 -2.51 4.68
CA ALA A 50 -11.39 -1.86 3.60
C ALA A 50 -12.62 -1.09 4.08
N GLU A 51 -13.11 -1.34 5.29
CA GLU A 51 -14.20 -0.59 5.91
C GLU A 51 -13.84 0.89 6.12
N ALA A 52 -12.62 1.18 6.55
CA ALA A 52 -12.17 2.53 6.92
C ALA A 52 -11.16 3.12 5.92
N PHE A 53 -10.33 2.30 5.31
CA PHE A 53 -9.20 2.72 4.49
C PHE A 53 -9.34 2.31 3.04
N PRO A 54 -8.73 3.06 2.10
CA PRO A 54 -8.62 2.62 0.73
C PRO A 54 -7.81 1.31 0.65
N TYR A 55 -8.38 0.30 0.01
CA TYR A 55 -7.71 -0.94 -0.37
C TYR A 55 -7.79 -1.07 -1.88
N LEU A 56 -6.71 -0.74 -2.57
CA LEU A 56 -6.65 -0.59 -4.03
C LEU A 56 -6.05 -1.80 -4.69
N LEU A 57 -6.70 -2.30 -5.73
CA LEU A 57 -6.20 -3.35 -6.61
C LEU A 57 -5.79 -2.76 -7.96
N LEU A 58 -4.63 -3.14 -8.46
CA LEU A 58 -4.17 -2.87 -9.82
C LEU A 58 -4.30 -4.14 -10.65
N GLU A 59 -5.11 -4.08 -11.69
CA GLU A 59 -5.30 -5.17 -12.66
C GLU A 59 -4.73 -4.75 -14.02
N ILE A 60 -4.00 -5.66 -14.67
CA ILE A 60 -3.46 -5.49 -16.03
C ILE A 60 -3.91 -6.69 -16.86
N ASP A 61 -4.64 -6.43 -17.93
CA ASP A 61 -5.26 -7.45 -18.81
C ASP A 61 -6.07 -8.49 -18.01
N GLY A 62 -6.72 -8.07 -16.89
CA GLY A 62 -7.53 -8.91 -16.01
C GLY A 62 -6.76 -9.65 -14.92
N GLU A 63 -5.44 -9.66 -14.96
CA GLU A 63 -4.57 -10.24 -13.93
C GLU A 63 -4.30 -9.24 -12.81
N LEU A 64 -4.28 -9.70 -11.55
CA LEU A 64 -3.93 -8.86 -10.39
C LEU A 64 -2.42 -8.61 -10.38
N ALA A 65 -2.03 -7.43 -10.82
CA ALA A 65 -0.63 -6.98 -10.89
C ALA A 65 -0.09 -6.52 -9.54
N GLY A 66 -0.97 -6.15 -8.59
CA GLY A 66 -0.59 -5.73 -7.26
C GLY A 66 -1.70 -5.03 -6.52
N TYR A 67 -1.42 -4.63 -5.31
CA TYR A 67 -2.36 -3.90 -4.45
C TYR A 67 -1.63 -2.93 -3.52
N ALA A 68 -2.35 -1.92 -3.06
CA ALA A 68 -1.87 -0.98 -2.06
C ALA A 68 -3.02 -0.64 -1.10
N TYR A 69 -2.70 -0.54 0.18
CA TYR A 69 -3.67 -0.22 1.22
C TYR A 69 -3.04 0.59 2.33
N ALA A 70 -3.88 1.13 3.20
CA ALA A 70 -3.44 1.73 4.44
C ALA A 70 -4.19 1.12 5.61
N HIS A 71 -3.63 1.29 6.79
CA HIS A 71 -4.27 0.94 8.04
C HIS A 71 -3.89 1.95 9.13
N ARG A 72 -4.50 1.83 10.30
CA ARG A 72 -4.18 2.68 11.45
C ARG A 72 -2.73 2.45 11.88
N GLN A 73 -1.98 3.55 12.03
CA GLN A 73 -0.57 3.47 12.46
C GLN A 73 -0.44 3.13 13.95
N ALA A 74 -1.38 3.62 14.78
CA ALA A 74 -1.42 3.32 16.21
C ALA A 74 -2.84 3.46 16.77
N GLU A 75 -3.14 2.76 17.88
CA GLU A 75 -4.52 2.60 18.37
C GLU A 75 -5.05 3.80 19.16
N ARG A 76 -4.17 4.59 19.85
CA ARG A 76 -4.64 5.68 20.71
C ARG A 76 -5.23 6.83 19.90
N ALA A 77 -6.30 7.46 20.38
CA ALA A 77 -7.07 8.47 19.68
C ALA A 77 -6.24 9.66 19.16
N ALA A 78 -5.18 10.07 19.87
CA ALA A 78 -4.30 11.16 19.42
C ALA A 78 -3.53 10.83 18.13
N TYR A 79 -3.45 9.56 17.72
CA TYR A 79 -2.81 9.11 16.47
C TYR A 79 -3.78 8.94 15.31
N GLN A 80 -5.06 9.27 15.46
CA GLN A 80 -6.10 8.99 14.46
C GLN A 80 -5.83 9.60 13.07
N TRP A 81 -5.00 10.62 12.96
CA TRP A 81 -4.63 11.26 11.70
C TRP A 81 -3.38 10.67 11.05
N ASN A 82 -2.88 9.56 11.60
CA ASN A 82 -1.75 8.83 11.09
C ASN A 82 -2.23 7.56 10.38
N ALA A 83 -1.74 7.32 9.18
CA ALA A 83 -1.97 6.08 8.46
C ALA A 83 -0.64 5.41 8.12
N GLU A 84 -0.57 4.10 8.26
CA GLU A 84 0.55 3.30 7.76
C GLU A 84 0.15 2.66 6.43
N LEU A 85 1.03 2.76 5.44
CA LEU A 85 0.77 2.35 4.06
C LEU A 85 1.59 1.12 3.69
N SER A 86 0.98 0.26 2.90
CA SER A 86 1.63 -0.93 2.33
C SER A 86 1.36 -1.04 0.82
N ILE A 87 2.32 -1.58 0.10
CA ILE A 87 2.20 -1.89 -1.32
C ILE A 87 2.90 -3.20 -1.65
N TYR A 88 2.24 -4.05 -2.42
CA TYR A 88 2.77 -5.32 -2.92
C TYR A 88 2.47 -5.45 -4.41
N LEU A 89 3.44 -5.88 -5.18
CA LEU A 89 3.29 -6.18 -6.61
C LEU A 89 3.53 -7.66 -6.84
N ALA A 90 2.72 -8.28 -7.69
CA ALA A 90 2.97 -9.65 -8.12
C ALA A 90 4.34 -9.75 -8.83
N GLU A 91 5.02 -10.90 -8.69
CA GLU A 91 6.40 -11.10 -9.14
C GLU A 91 6.61 -10.70 -10.61
N GLY A 92 5.70 -11.07 -11.50
CA GLY A 92 5.76 -10.72 -12.92
C GLY A 92 5.58 -9.21 -13.23
N PHE A 93 5.16 -8.40 -12.25
CA PHE A 93 4.89 -6.97 -12.41
C PHE A 93 5.83 -6.05 -11.61
N ALA A 94 6.70 -6.63 -10.79
CA ALA A 94 7.71 -5.89 -10.06
C ALA A 94 8.71 -5.18 -10.99
N HIS A 95 9.34 -4.13 -10.49
CA HIS A 95 10.38 -3.34 -11.21
C HIS A 95 9.95 -2.70 -12.54
N ARG A 96 8.65 -2.70 -12.87
CA ARG A 96 8.11 -2.05 -14.08
C ARG A 96 7.70 -0.58 -13.85
N GLY A 97 7.90 -0.06 -12.63
CA GLY A 97 7.54 1.33 -12.29
C GLY A 97 6.04 1.52 -11.95
N LEU A 98 5.29 0.43 -11.78
CA LEU A 98 3.83 0.46 -11.55
C LEU A 98 3.48 0.87 -10.12
N GLY A 99 4.37 0.61 -9.16
CA GLY A 99 4.12 0.90 -7.75
C GLY A 99 3.95 2.39 -7.45
N ALA A 100 4.73 3.26 -8.08
CA ALA A 100 4.70 4.69 -7.76
C ALA A 100 3.33 5.35 -8.07
N PRO A 101 2.69 5.16 -9.25
CA PRO A 101 1.37 5.74 -9.49
C PRO A 101 0.27 5.14 -8.60
N LEU A 102 0.29 3.82 -8.34
CA LEU A 102 -0.66 3.18 -7.43
C LEU A 102 -0.54 3.73 -6.01
N TYR A 103 0.69 3.90 -5.54
CA TYR A 103 0.97 4.42 -4.20
C TYR A 103 0.64 5.92 -4.09
N ALA A 104 0.88 6.71 -5.15
CA ALA A 104 0.48 8.10 -5.22
C ALA A 104 -1.06 8.26 -5.14
N LEU A 105 -1.81 7.39 -5.81
CA LEU A 105 -3.26 7.35 -5.70
C LEU A 105 -3.71 7.05 -4.27
N LEU A 106 -3.12 6.03 -3.61
CA LEU A 106 -3.42 5.72 -2.21
C LEU A 106 -3.20 6.93 -1.30
N MET A 107 -2.04 7.60 -1.44
CA MET A 107 -1.71 8.80 -0.67
C MET A 107 -2.71 9.92 -0.91
N ARG A 108 -3.12 10.14 -2.16
CA ARG A 108 -4.11 11.16 -2.52
C ARG A 108 -5.47 10.88 -1.86
N LEU A 109 -5.93 9.63 -1.87
CA LEU A 109 -7.18 9.25 -1.22
C LEU A 109 -7.13 9.44 0.30
N LEU A 110 -6.01 9.12 0.94
CA LEU A 110 -5.81 9.36 2.39
C LEU A 110 -5.80 10.86 2.73
N GLU A 111 -5.17 11.69 1.89
CA GLU A 111 -5.26 13.15 2.02
C GLU A 111 -6.70 13.65 1.90
N MET A 112 -7.47 13.14 0.94
CA MET A 112 -8.90 13.47 0.78
C MET A 112 -9.74 12.99 1.97
N GLN A 113 -9.37 11.90 2.64
CA GLN A 113 -10.00 11.46 3.89
C GLN A 113 -9.68 12.39 5.07
N GLY A 114 -8.59 13.16 5.04
CA GLY A 114 -8.14 14.06 6.10
C GLY A 114 -6.97 13.51 6.93
N TYR A 115 -6.31 12.43 6.48
CA TYR A 115 -5.05 12.00 7.10
C TYR A 115 -3.96 13.05 6.90
N VAL A 116 -3.08 13.17 7.89
CA VAL A 116 -2.04 14.21 7.94
C VAL A 116 -0.65 13.61 7.78
N ASN A 117 -0.37 12.53 8.50
CA ASN A 117 0.92 11.87 8.45
C ASN A 117 0.77 10.46 7.89
N LEU A 118 1.56 10.17 6.89
CA LEU A 118 1.63 8.87 6.23
C LEU A 118 2.94 8.19 6.64
N TYR A 119 2.84 6.98 7.15
CA TYR A 119 3.98 6.20 7.62
C TYR A 119 4.21 4.97 6.75
N ALA A 120 5.46 4.53 6.70
CA ALA A 120 5.84 3.26 6.15
C ALA A 120 6.86 2.58 7.07
N CYS A 121 6.63 1.30 7.38
CA CYS A 121 7.55 0.44 8.10
C CYS A 121 8.19 -0.51 7.09
N ILE A 122 9.48 -0.39 6.86
CA ILE A 122 10.18 -1.08 5.76
C ILE A 122 11.34 -1.87 6.33
N THR A 123 11.44 -3.16 5.99
CA THR A 123 12.63 -3.94 6.35
C THR A 123 13.89 -3.26 5.81
N ALA A 124 14.89 -3.06 6.65
CA ALA A 124 16.07 -2.25 6.35
C ALA A 124 16.87 -2.74 5.12
N SER A 125 16.79 -4.03 4.81
CA SER A 125 17.39 -4.63 3.61
C SER A 125 16.59 -4.38 2.32
N ASN A 126 15.34 -3.89 2.39
CA ASN A 126 14.51 -3.61 1.22
C ASN A 126 14.84 -2.24 0.59
N ALA A 127 16.03 -2.13 0.01
CA ALA A 127 16.50 -0.89 -0.61
C ALA A 127 15.56 -0.36 -1.70
N GLY A 128 14.88 -1.25 -2.44
CA GLY A 128 13.94 -0.87 -3.49
C GLY A 128 12.71 -0.14 -2.95
N SER A 129 12.16 -0.61 -1.83
CA SER A 129 11.04 0.05 -1.16
C SER A 129 11.48 1.38 -0.53
N ILE A 130 12.63 1.41 0.15
CA ILE A 130 13.17 2.65 0.73
C ILE A 130 13.33 3.71 -0.36
N ALA A 131 13.97 3.38 -1.49
CA ALA A 131 14.16 4.29 -2.60
C ALA A 131 12.83 4.75 -3.25
N LEU A 132 11.80 3.89 -3.28
CA LEU A 132 10.46 4.27 -3.71
C LEU A 132 9.90 5.35 -2.78
N HIS A 133 9.94 5.13 -1.47
CA HIS A 133 9.39 6.06 -0.47
C HIS A 133 10.14 7.39 -0.47
N GLU A 134 11.48 7.39 -0.58
CA GLU A 134 12.28 8.62 -0.72
C GLU A 134 11.84 9.45 -1.95
N ARG A 135 11.68 8.80 -3.11
CA ARG A 135 11.16 9.47 -4.32
C ARG A 135 9.72 9.97 -4.18
N MET A 136 8.94 9.33 -3.32
CA MET A 136 7.57 9.75 -2.99
C MET A 136 7.52 10.82 -1.90
N GLY A 137 8.68 11.34 -1.46
CA GLY A 137 8.79 12.43 -0.49
C GLY A 137 8.63 11.99 0.97
N PHE A 138 8.85 10.71 1.27
CA PHE A 138 8.98 10.24 2.64
C PHE A 138 10.39 10.50 3.16
N GLU A 139 10.50 10.92 4.41
CA GLU A 139 11.75 11.10 5.13
C GLU A 139 11.94 9.97 6.15
N ARG A 140 13.18 9.55 6.38
CA ARG A 140 13.49 8.56 7.41
C ARG A 140 13.33 9.19 8.79
N VAL A 141 12.53 8.56 9.64
CA VAL A 141 12.29 9.01 11.03
C VAL A 141 13.01 8.16 12.06
N GLY A 142 13.41 6.94 11.71
CA GLY A 142 14.19 6.08 12.60
C GLY A 142 14.53 4.73 12.00
N LEU A 143 15.54 4.10 12.60
CA LEU A 143 15.92 2.71 12.36
C LEU A 143 15.76 1.96 13.68
N PHE A 144 15.02 0.86 13.66
CA PHE A 144 14.94 -0.09 14.75
C PHE A 144 15.78 -1.32 14.33
N PRO A 145 16.98 -1.46 14.87
CA PRO A 145 17.82 -2.62 14.57
C PRO A 145 17.23 -3.87 15.21
N ASP A 146 17.49 -5.02 14.60
CA ASP A 146 17.17 -6.34 15.15
C ASP A 146 15.74 -6.48 15.71
N THR A 147 14.76 -6.00 14.93
CA THR A 147 13.35 -5.91 15.37
C THR A 147 12.58 -7.19 15.09
N GLY A 148 12.84 -7.87 13.96
CA GLY A 148 12.16 -9.09 13.56
C GLY A 148 13.15 -10.21 13.29
N TYR A 149 12.82 -11.45 13.76
CA TYR A 149 13.61 -12.64 13.49
C TYR A 149 12.94 -13.50 12.44
N LYS A 150 13.60 -13.69 11.28
CA LYS A 150 13.05 -14.48 10.17
C LYS A 150 14.18 -15.10 9.36
N PHE A 151 13.98 -16.31 8.85
CA PHE A 151 14.97 -17.07 8.08
C PHE A 151 16.34 -17.21 8.79
N GLY A 152 16.29 -17.43 10.12
CA GLY A 152 17.49 -17.68 10.90
C GLY A 152 18.34 -16.44 11.23
N GLN A 153 17.84 -15.22 10.98
CA GLN A 153 18.56 -13.99 11.25
C GLN A 153 17.66 -12.84 11.72
N TRP A 154 18.25 -11.89 12.42
CA TRP A 154 17.59 -10.66 12.82
C TRP A 154 17.54 -9.65 11.66
N HIS A 155 16.43 -8.95 11.56
CA HIS A 155 16.21 -7.89 10.58
C HIS A 155 15.77 -6.60 11.28
N GLY A 156 16.37 -5.48 10.90
CA GLY A 156 15.90 -4.17 11.32
C GLY A 156 14.81 -3.64 10.42
N VAL A 157 14.11 -2.59 10.89
CA VAL A 157 13.13 -1.84 10.12
C VAL A 157 13.45 -0.36 10.09
N VAL A 158 13.26 0.27 8.95
CA VAL A 158 13.32 1.71 8.77
C VAL A 158 11.89 2.24 8.81
N TRP A 159 11.64 3.16 9.70
CA TRP A 159 10.42 3.96 9.71
C TRP A 159 10.60 5.19 8.85
N MET A 160 9.66 5.43 7.97
CA MET A 160 9.61 6.62 7.12
C MET A 160 8.28 7.33 7.30
N CYS A 161 8.28 8.65 7.17
CA CYS A 161 7.08 9.47 7.31
C CYS A 161 7.02 10.52 6.21
N ARG A 162 5.82 10.79 5.73
CA ARG A 162 5.50 11.95 4.89
C ARG A 162 4.31 12.69 5.45
N ARG A 163 4.47 14.00 5.70
CA ARG A 163 3.36 14.87 6.03
C ARG A 163 2.69 15.37 4.74
N VAL A 164 1.37 15.14 4.61
CA VAL A 164 0.60 15.49 3.40
C VAL A 164 -0.34 16.67 3.59
N SER A 165 -0.54 17.12 4.84
CA SER A 165 -1.39 18.27 5.15
C SER A 165 -0.74 19.16 6.20
N ALA A 166 -0.94 20.46 6.09
CA ALA A 166 -0.50 21.47 7.07
C ALA A 166 -1.67 21.95 7.93
N GLY A 167 -1.36 22.47 9.12
CA GLY A 167 -2.35 23.04 10.03
C GLY A 167 -2.98 22.03 11.00
N ALA A 168 -4.04 22.47 11.68
CA ALA A 168 -4.80 21.63 12.60
C ALA A 168 -5.61 20.58 11.81
N PRO A 169 -5.62 19.31 12.26
CA PRO A 169 -6.34 18.27 11.55
C PRO A 169 -7.86 18.42 11.74
N GLY A 170 -8.60 18.12 10.67
CA GLY A 170 -10.06 18.03 10.69
C GLY A 170 -10.55 16.62 11.04
N ALA A 171 -11.84 16.37 10.88
CA ALA A 171 -12.41 15.02 11.01
C ALA A 171 -11.96 14.12 9.86
N ILE A 172 -11.63 12.86 10.19
CA ILE A 172 -11.37 11.83 9.19
C ILE A 172 -12.70 11.40 8.56
N ARG A 173 -12.74 11.40 7.23
CA ARG A 173 -13.89 10.90 6.46
C ARG A 173 -13.65 9.45 6.06
N PRO A 174 -14.64 8.56 6.23
CA PRO A 174 -14.51 7.19 5.71
C PRO A 174 -14.40 7.19 4.18
N VAL A 175 -13.74 6.18 3.63
CA VAL A 175 -13.44 6.12 2.19
C VAL A 175 -14.70 6.21 1.30
N HIS A 176 -15.81 5.62 1.74
CA HIS A 176 -17.09 5.64 1.01
C HIS A 176 -17.81 7.00 1.04
N ALA A 177 -17.38 7.92 1.92
CA ALA A 177 -17.92 9.29 2.02
C ALA A 177 -17.10 10.31 1.19
N LEU A 178 -16.07 9.86 0.49
CA LEU A 178 -15.31 10.71 -0.43
C LEU A 178 -16.16 11.06 -1.65
N GLU A 179 -15.95 12.26 -2.19
CA GLU A 179 -16.63 12.70 -3.40
C GLU A 179 -16.28 11.78 -4.58
N ARG A 180 -17.31 11.15 -5.15
CA ARG A 180 -17.17 10.12 -6.17
C ARG A 180 -16.44 10.61 -7.41
N GLU A 181 -16.75 11.83 -7.86
CA GLU A 181 -16.13 12.42 -9.06
C GLU A 181 -14.62 12.62 -8.86
N ALA A 182 -14.21 13.16 -7.70
CA ALA A 182 -12.81 13.36 -7.36
C ALA A 182 -12.04 12.03 -7.23
N VAL A 183 -12.67 11.00 -6.65
CA VAL A 183 -12.09 9.64 -6.57
C VAL A 183 -11.93 9.05 -7.96
N CYS A 184 -12.96 9.11 -8.81
CA CYS A 184 -12.88 8.60 -10.19
C CYS A 184 -11.81 9.33 -11.01
N ALA A 185 -11.70 10.65 -10.89
CA ALA A 185 -10.67 11.43 -11.58
C ALA A 185 -9.25 11.01 -11.16
N ALA A 186 -9.03 10.80 -9.86
CA ALA A 186 -7.74 10.33 -9.34
C ALA A 186 -7.39 8.92 -9.84
N ILE A 187 -8.35 7.99 -9.88
CA ILE A 187 -8.16 6.64 -10.43
C ILE A 187 -7.79 6.71 -11.91
N VAL A 188 -8.55 7.43 -12.72
CA VAL A 188 -8.30 7.57 -14.16
C VAL A 188 -6.90 8.15 -14.42
N GLN A 189 -6.47 9.13 -13.63
CA GLN A 189 -5.13 9.69 -13.74
C GLN A 189 -4.05 8.61 -13.48
N ALA A 190 -4.17 7.85 -12.41
CA ALA A 190 -3.21 6.79 -12.07
C ALA A 190 -3.17 5.68 -13.14
N GLU A 191 -4.34 5.29 -13.69
CA GLU A 191 -4.43 4.31 -14.79
C GLU A 191 -3.72 4.80 -16.06
N ARG A 192 -3.87 6.09 -16.40
CA ARG A 192 -3.16 6.71 -17.55
C ARG A 192 -1.65 6.71 -17.34
N GLU A 193 -1.18 7.05 -16.14
CA GLU A 193 0.25 7.06 -15.82
C GLU A 193 0.85 5.64 -15.91
N ILE A 194 0.15 4.64 -15.40
CA ILE A 194 0.57 3.23 -15.50
C ILE A 194 0.61 2.77 -16.96
N SER A 195 -0.44 3.08 -17.73
CA SER A 195 -0.52 2.74 -19.15
C SER A 195 0.64 3.34 -19.96
N ALA A 196 0.99 4.60 -19.69
CA ALA A 196 2.12 5.27 -20.33
C ALA A 196 3.46 4.58 -20.00
N ARG A 197 3.69 4.17 -18.73
CA ARG A 197 4.89 3.44 -18.31
C ARG A 197 5.01 2.07 -18.95
N LEU A 198 3.89 1.37 -19.12
CA LEU A 198 3.87 0.06 -19.80
C LEU A 198 4.17 0.19 -21.29
N SER A 199 3.72 1.28 -21.93
CA SER A 199 3.96 1.56 -23.34
C SER A 199 5.40 1.98 -23.61
N SER A 200 6.03 2.72 -22.71
CA SER A 200 7.43 3.22 -22.87
C SER A 200 8.51 2.15 -22.65
N LYS A 201 8.15 0.99 -22.10
CA LYS A 201 9.07 -0.13 -21.82
C LYS A 201 8.89 -1.31 -22.79
N LYS A 202 8.19 -1.14 -23.92
CA LYS A 202 8.28 -2.13 -25.01
C LYS A 202 9.66 -2.01 -25.65
N PRO A 203 10.39 -3.15 -25.82
CA PRO A 203 11.71 -3.17 -26.46
C PRO A 203 11.64 -2.65 -27.89
#